data_f32ce844f7447b00012f55e916d7b622
#
_entry.id   f32ce844f7447b00012f55e916d7b622
#
_cell.length_a   1.000
_cell.length_b   1.000
_cell.length_c   1.000
_cell.angle_alpha   90.00
_cell.angle_beta   90.00
_cell.angle_gamma   90.00
#
_symmetry.space_group_name_H-M   'P 1'
#
loop_
_entity.id
_entity.type
_entity.pdbx_description
1 polymer ?
#
loop_
_entity_poly.entity_id
_entity_poly.type
_entity_poly.pdbx_seq_one_letter_code
_entity_poly.pdbx_strand_id
1 'polypeptide(L)'
;MGALSVVQIVIVPLMFVFPPIIRKFSKQKLIMAGVIITCVGLFINFIAGSNMTLLMIGALLQNAGAVPISMLASLLIVDCAEYNEWKGMRRMEGTLGSVNGFASKVGGSLGTAFAGIMIGLAGYDASAAVMPDSALLMIRLLYSLIPLALYVVVFIAMGFYKVEKDMPQILKDNEEKRAAYLAEHPETENK
;
A
#
# COMPACT_ATOMS: atom_id res chain seq x y z
N MET A 1 11.91 18.24 13.55
CA MET A 1 11.10 18.61 12.37
C MET A 1 11.86 18.39 11.07
N GLY A 2 13.17 18.72 10.96
CA GLY A 2 13.92 18.67 9.69
C GLY A 2 14.12 17.29 9.04
N ALA A 3 14.28 16.21 9.82
CA ALA A 3 14.58 14.88 9.29
C ALA A 3 13.42 14.27 8.48
N LEU A 4 12.16 14.46 8.93
CA LEU A 4 10.97 13.99 8.22
C LEU A 4 10.72 14.78 6.93
N SER A 5 11.06 16.06 6.91
CA SER A 5 10.93 16.90 5.70
C SER A 5 11.91 16.48 4.61
N VAL A 6 13.12 16.06 4.97
CA VAL A 6 14.12 15.54 4.02
C VAL A 6 13.63 14.26 3.34
N VAL A 7 13.00 13.36 4.09
CA VAL A 7 12.42 12.13 3.55
C VAL A 7 11.34 12.44 2.51
N GLN A 8 10.45 13.40 2.79
CA GLN A 8 9.39 13.79 1.86
C GLN A 8 9.94 14.44 0.58
N ILE A 9 10.97 15.28 0.67
CA ILE A 9 11.60 15.91 -0.50
C ILE A 9 12.17 14.87 -1.47
N VAL A 10 12.69 13.76 -0.97
CA VAL A 10 13.24 12.67 -1.81
C VAL A 10 12.13 11.82 -2.46
N ILE A 11 10.97 11.70 -1.81
CA ILE A 11 9.87 10.87 -2.31
C ILE A 11 9.14 11.53 -3.48
N VAL A 12 8.98 12.86 -3.47
CA VAL A 12 8.26 13.58 -4.53
C VAL A 12 8.84 13.34 -5.92
N PRO A 13 10.17 13.46 -6.17
CA PRO A 13 10.76 13.10 -7.46
C PRO A 13 10.55 11.64 -7.84
N LEU A 14 10.57 10.72 -6.86
CA LEU A 14 10.36 9.30 -7.10
C LEU A 14 8.96 9.02 -7.66
N MET A 15 7.94 9.76 -7.24
CA MET A 15 6.58 9.65 -7.77
C MET A 15 6.50 10.03 -9.27
N PHE A 16 7.33 10.95 -9.75
CA PHE A 16 7.36 11.32 -11.17
C PHE A 16 8.12 10.31 -12.05
N VAL A 17 9.09 9.60 -11.49
CA VAL A 17 9.85 8.56 -12.19
C VAL A 17 9.05 7.25 -12.30
N PHE A 18 8.06 7.05 -11.44
CA PHE A 18 7.34 5.79 -11.32
C PHE A 18 6.39 5.45 -12.50
N PRO A 19 5.64 6.39 -13.11
CA PRO A 19 4.71 6.10 -14.21
C PRO A 19 5.33 5.39 -15.42
N PRO A 20 6.54 5.75 -15.93
CA PRO A 20 7.16 5.00 -17.02
C PRO A 20 7.58 3.58 -16.60
N ILE A 21 7.89 3.36 -15.33
CA ILE A 21 8.29 2.04 -14.81
C ILE A 21 7.09 1.08 -14.78
N ILE A 22 5.90 1.58 -14.39
CA ILE A 22 4.65 0.78 -14.38
C ILE A 22 4.31 0.24 -15.78
N ARG A 23 4.60 1.00 -16.84
CA ARG A 23 4.33 0.57 -18.23
C ARG A 23 5.24 -0.57 -18.69
N LYS A 24 6.40 -0.74 -18.07
CA LYS A 24 7.43 -1.70 -18.50
C LYS A 24 7.43 -2.99 -17.68
N PHE A 25 6.96 -2.93 -16.44
CA PHE A 25 7.01 -4.06 -15.51
C PHE A 25 5.59 -4.44 -15.05
N SER A 26 5.41 -5.73 -14.72
CA SER A 26 4.19 -6.28 -14.12
C SER A 26 3.87 -5.57 -12.80
N LYS A 27 2.60 -5.17 -12.61
CA LYS A 27 2.10 -4.52 -11.38
C LYS A 27 2.41 -5.37 -10.15
N GLN A 28 2.16 -6.69 -10.24
CA GLN A 28 2.47 -7.65 -9.18
C GLN A 28 3.94 -7.61 -8.78
N LYS A 29 4.87 -7.66 -9.76
CA LYS A 29 6.31 -7.64 -9.48
C LYS A 29 6.76 -6.33 -8.84
N LEU A 30 6.20 -5.21 -9.28
CA LEU A 30 6.50 -3.88 -8.71
C LEU A 30 6.04 -3.76 -7.26
N ILE A 31 4.84 -4.27 -6.95
CA ILE A 31 4.33 -4.29 -5.57
C ILE A 31 5.22 -5.20 -4.71
N MET A 32 5.55 -6.39 -5.18
CA MET A 32 6.42 -7.31 -4.43
C MET A 32 7.81 -6.71 -4.18
N ALA A 33 8.41 -6.06 -5.18
CA ALA A 33 9.67 -5.35 -5.01
C ALA A 33 9.54 -4.21 -3.98
N GLY A 34 8.47 -3.42 -4.05
CA GLY A 34 8.16 -2.37 -3.07
C GLY A 34 8.04 -2.92 -1.65
N VAL A 35 7.32 -4.04 -1.48
CA VAL A 35 7.18 -4.70 -0.17
C VAL A 35 8.53 -5.16 0.37
N ILE A 36 9.38 -5.76 -0.47
CA ILE A 36 10.73 -6.20 -0.05
C ILE A 36 11.56 -5.00 0.41
N ILE A 37 11.59 -3.90 -0.37
CA ILE A 37 12.32 -2.68 -0.02
C ILE A 37 11.79 -2.10 1.30
N THR A 38 10.46 -2.06 1.48
CA THR A 38 9.82 -1.61 2.72
C THR A 38 10.22 -2.48 3.91
N CYS A 39 10.19 -3.81 3.75
CA CYS A 39 10.59 -4.75 4.79
C CYS A 39 12.07 -4.57 5.20
N VAL A 40 12.96 -4.35 4.24
CA VAL A 40 14.38 -4.05 4.52
C VAL A 40 14.51 -2.75 5.30
N GLY A 41 13.78 -1.69 4.92
CA GLY A 41 13.75 -0.43 5.64
C GLY A 41 13.26 -0.56 7.08
N LEU A 42 12.17 -1.32 7.29
CA LEU A 42 11.62 -1.61 8.62
C LEU A 42 12.58 -2.43 9.48
N PHE A 43 13.27 -3.39 8.89
CA PHE A 43 14.27 -4.20 9.59
C PHE A 43 15.49 -3.35 10.02
N ILE A 44 15.95 -2.45 9.14
CA ILE A 44 17.01 -1.48 9.50
C ILE A 44 16.54 -0.59 10.65
N ASN A 45 15.31 -0.08 10.62
CA ASN A 45 14.74 0.73 11.70
C ASN A 45 14.68 -0.03 13.04
N PHE A 46 14.40 -1.33 13.01
CA PHE A 46 14.39 -2.16 14.21
C PHE A 46 15.79 -2.27 14.84
N ILE A 47 16.83 -2.45 14.02
CA ILE A 47 18.22 -2.60 14.51
C ILE A 47 18.85 -1.25 14.86
N ALA A 48 18.39 -0.17 14.24
CA ALA A 48 19.00 1.17 14.35
C ALA A 48 19.12 1.68 15.79
N GLY A 49 18.21 1.26 16.68
CA GLY A 49 18.22 1.70 18.09
C GLY A 49 18.12 3.22 18.20
N SER A 50 19.18 3.83 18.76
CA SER A 50 19.29 5.30 18.90
C SER A 50 20.12 5.96 17.80
N ASN A 51 20.58 5.20 16.81
CA ASN A 51 21.41 5.73 15.72
C ASN A 51 20.55 6.46 14.69
N MET A 52 20.57 7.79 14.73
CA MET A 52 19.76 8.66 13.90
C MET A 52 20.02 8.45 12.39
N THR A 53 21.25 8.18 12.01
CA THR A 53 21.62 7.96 10.60
C THR A 53 20.98 6.68 10.06
N LEU A 54 21.02 5.58 10.80
CA LEU A 54 20.38 4.33 10.44
C LEU A 54 18.84 4.47 10.40
N LEU A 55 18.26 5.20 11.35
CA LEU A 55 16.82 5.51 11.33
C LEU A 55 16.41 6.28 10.08
N MET A 56 17.21 7.26 9.65
CA MET A 56 16.94 8.00 8.42
C MET A 56 17.04 7.13 7.17
N ILE A 57 18.06 6.27 7.08
CA ILE A 57 18.22 5.32 5.96
C ILE A 57 17.04 4.35 5.92
N GLY A 58 16.69 3.77 7.05
CA GLY A 58 15.53 2.86 7.15
C GLY A 58 14.21 3.53 6.77
N ALA A 59 13.98 4.77 7.22
CA ALA A 59 12.80 5.55 6.86
C ALA A 59 12.75 5.88 5.36
N LEU A 60 13.88 6.23 4.73
CA LEU A 60 13.96 6.46 3.29
C LEU A 60 13.59 5.20 2.50
N LEU A 61 14.17 4.06 2.85
CA LEU A 61 13.87 2.78 2.20
C LEU A 61 12.41 2.37 2.39
N GLN A 62 11.89 2.48 3.62
CA GLN A 62 10.50 2.19 3.92
C GLN A 62 9.54 3.02 3.07
N ASN A 63 9.75 4.32 2.98
CA ASN A 63 8.90 5.22 2.21
C ASN A 63 9.07 5.00 0.69
N ALA A 64 10.30 4.80 0.21
CA ALA A 64 10.56 4.50 -1.19
C ALA A 64 9.85 3.21 -1.65
N GLY A 65 9.86 2.16 -0.81
CA GLY A 65 9.13 0.92 -1.08
C GLY A 65 7.61 1.06 -0.99
N ALA A 66 7.09 1.99 -0.20
CA ALA A 66 5.66 2.24 -0.07
C ALA A 66 5.04 2.96 -1.30
N VAL A 67 5.84 3.71 -2.08
CA VAL A 67 5.36 4.43 -3.28
C VAL A 67 4.71 3.49 -4.30
N PRO A 68 5.36 2.40 -4.79
CA PRO A 68 4.72 1.47 -5.72
C PRO A 68 3.45 0.86 -5.16
N ILE A 69 3.42 0.54 -3.88
CA ILE A 69 2.26 -0.09 -3.24
C ILE A 69 1.05 0.86 -3.28
N SER A 70 1.23 2.11 -2.87
CA SER A 70 0.14 3.10 -2.83
C SER A 70 -0.36 3.47 -4.22
N MET A 71 0.53 3.66 -5.20
CA MET A 71 0.14 4.02 -6.57
C MET A 71 -0.56 2.88 -7.30
N LEU A 72 -0.10 1.65 -7.12
CA LEU A 72 -0.66 0.48 -7.79
C LEU A 72 -1.93 -0.05 -7.13
N ALA A 73 -2.19 0.27 -5.86
CA ALA A 73 -3.42 -0.14 -5.17
C ALA A 73 -4.69 0.30 -5.91
N SER A 74 -4.72 1.54 -6.42
CA SER A 74 -5.85 2.05 -7.21
C SER A 74 -6.02 1.32 -8.53
N LEU A 75 -4.92 0.93 -9.19
CA LEU A 75 -4.96 0.16 -10.43
C LEU A 75 -5.46 -1.27 -10.19
N LEU A 76 -5.14 -1.88 -9.06
CA LEU A 76 -5.67 -3.20 -8.69
C LEU A 76 -7.20 -3.18 -8.51
N ILE A 77 -7.76 -2.08 -8.02
CA ILE A 77 -9.22 -1.90 -7.90
C ILE A 77 -9.86 -1.92 -9.29
N VAL A 78 -9.27 -1.23 -10.27
CA VAL A 78 -9.74 -1.24 -11.65
C VAL A 78 -9.62 -2.64 -12.25
N ASP A 79 -8.51 -3.33 -12.04
CA ASP A 79 -8.33 -4.71 -12.50
C ASP A 79 -9.39 -5.66 -11.93
N CYS A 80 -9.74 -5.49 -10.65
CA CYS A 80 -10.83 -6.27 -10.03
C CYS A 80 -12.20 -5.95 -10.66
N ALA A 81 -12.46 -4.70 -11.02
CA ALA A 81 -13.70 -4.31 -11.67
C ALA A 81 -13.81 -4.91 -13.09
N GLU A 82 -12.72 -4.88 -13.87
CA GLU A 82 -12.65 -5.51 -15.19
C GLU A 82 -12.85 -7.04 -15.11
N TYR A 83 -12.23 -7.67 -14.10
CA TYR A 83 -12.40 -9.11 -13.86
C TYR A 83 -13.85 -9.46 -13.52
N ASN A 84 -14.53 -8.65 -12.70
CA ASN A 84 -15.94 -8.86 -12.34
C ASN A 84 -16.84 -8.75 -13.59
N GLU A 85 -16.62 -7.74 -14.44
CA GLU A 85 -17.36 -7.57 -15.68
C GLU A 85 -17.15 -8.75 -16.62
N TRP A 86 -15.92 -9.22 -16.75
CA TRP A 86 -15.61 -10.39 -17.58
C TRP A 86 -16.37 -11.64 -17.13
N LYS A 87 -16.54 -11.81 -15.79
CA LYS A 87 -17.34 -12.90 -15.18
C LYS A 87 -18.85 -12.70 -15.31
N GLY A 88 -19.32 -11.65 -15.99
CA GLY A 88 -20.75 -11.34 -16.16
C GLY A 88 -21.39 -10.64 -14.95
N MET A 89 -20.58 -10.20 -13.98
CA MET A 89 -21.04 -9.37 -12.87
C MET A 89 -21.03 -7.89 -13.27
N ARG A 90 -21.74 -7.04 -12.50
CA ARG A 90 -21.70 -5.59 -12.75
C ARG A 90 -20.30 -5.05 -12.48
N ARG A 91 -19.84 -4.14 -13.34
CA ARG A 91 -18.63 -3.35 -13.12
C ARG A 91 -18.86 -2.41 -11.93
N MET A 92 -18.31 -2.73 -10.76
CA MET A 92 -18.58 -2.03 -9.51
C MET A 92 -17.37 -1.24 -9.01
N GLU A 93 -16.74 -0.44 -9.88
CA GLU A 93 -15.56 0.36 -9.51
C GLU A 93 -15.82 1.27 -8.31
N GLY A 94 -16.96 1.98 -8.31
CA GLY A 94 -17.35 2.86 -7.20
C GLY A 94 -17.52 2.12 -5.89
N THR A 95 -18.10 0.92 -5.92
CA THR A 95 -18.25 0.08 -4.72
C THR A 95 -16.90 -0.41 -4.22
N LEU A 96 -16.03 -0.88 -5.10
CA LEU A 96 -14.68 -1.33 -4.76
C LEU A 96 -13.84 -0.17 -4.18
N GLY A 97 -13.94 1.02 -4.79
CA GLY A 97 -13.31 2.24 -4.28
C GLY A 97 -13.82 2.62 -2.90
N SER A 98 -15.14 2.51 -2.65
CA SER A 98 -15.76 2.79 -1.36
C SER A 98 -15.31 1.80 -0.29
N VAL A 99 -15.22 0.51 -0.61
CA VAL A 99 -14.70 -0.53 0.29
C VAL A 99 -13.25 -0.25 0.65
N ASN A 100 -12.41 0.12 -0.32
CA ASN A 100 -11.01 0.50 -0.07
C ASN A 100 -10.91 1.73 0.84
N GLY A 101 -11.71 2.76 0.58
CA GLY A 101 -11.77 3.96 1.41
C GLY A 101 -12.23 3.67 2.84
N PHE A 102 -13.26 2.84 3.00
CA PHE A 102 -13.74 2.38 4.30
C PHE A 102 -12.66 1.58 5.04
N ALA A 103 -12.05 0.59 4.39
CA ALA A 103 -11.00 -0.23 4.97
C ALA A 103 -9.80 0.62 5.43
N SER A 104 -9.39 1.62 4.63
CA SER A 104 -8.31 2.53 4.98
C SER A 104 -8.62 3.38 6.21
N LYS A 105 -9.84 3.90 6.32
CA LYS A 105 -10.27 4.70 7.48
C LYS A 105 -10.39 3.86 8.74
N VAL A 106 -11.04 2.69 8.64
CA VAL A 106 -11.18 1.76 9.78
C VAL A 106 -9.81 1.24 10.21
N GLY A 107 -8.98 0.82 9.26
CA GLY A 107 -7.62 0.35 9.56
C GLY A 107 -6.74 1.42 10.21
N GLY A 108 -6.81 2.68 9.72
CA GLY A 108 -6.10 3.80 10.31
C GLY A 108 -6.54 4.10 11.74
N SER A 109 -7.87 4.14 11.97
CA SER A 109 -8.42 4.40 13.31
C SER A 109 -8.10 3.28 14.30
N LEU A 110 -8.30 2.03 13.90
CA LEU A 110 -7.98 0.86 14.74
C LEU A 110 -6.47 0.77 15.01
N GLY A 111 -5.64 1.03 14.00
CA GLY A 111 -4.19 1.04 14.15
C GLY A 111 -3.71 2.09 15.13
N THR A 112 -4.27 3.31 15.07
CA THR A 112 -3.93 4.39 16.01
C THR A 112 -4.39 4.07 17.43
N ALA A 113 -5.61 3.54 17.59
CA ALA A 113 -6.13 3.13 18.90
C ALA A 113 -5.28 2.00 19.50
N PHE A 114 -4.97 0.97 18.70
CA PHE A 114 -4.11 -0.13 19.12
C PHE A 114 -2.72 0.35 19.55
N ALA A 115 -2.10 1.22 18.75
CA ALA A 115 -0.79 1.79 19.09
C ALA A 115 -0.84 2.58 20.40
N GLY A 116 -1.87 3.42 20.61
CA GLY A 116 -2.05 4.18 21.84
C GLY A 116 -2.20 3.29 23.08
N ILE A 117 -3.03 2.23 22.97
CA ILE A 117 -3.22 1.26 24.06
C ILE A 117 -1.91 0.54 24.39
N MET A 118 -1.20 0.05 23.36
CA MET A 118 0.05 -0.69 23.56
C MET A 118 1.14 0.17 24.20
N ILE A 119 1.27 1.43 23.77
CA ILE A 119 2.24 2.37 24.36
C ILE A 119 1.84 2.70 25.81
N GLY A 120 0.55 2.90 26.09
CA GLY A 120 0.06 3.14 27.44
C GLY A 120 0.32 1.95 28.39
N LEU A 121 0.02 0.72 27.93
CA LEU A 121 0.30 -0.50 28.71
C LEU A 121 1.80 -0.73 28.96
N ALA A 122 2.66 -0.23 28.08
CA ALA A 122 4.12 -0.29 28.26
C ALA A 122 4.65 0.75 29.26
N GLY A 123 3.78 1.56 29.89
CA GLY A 123 4.16 2.54 30.91
C GLY A 123 4.68 3.85 30.34
N TYR A 124 4.25 4.22 29.12
CA TYR A 124 4.61 5.51 28.54
C TYR A 124 3.98 6.66 29.35
N ASP A 125 4.80 7.56 29.86
CA ASP A 125 4.39 8.79 30.51
C ASP A 125 5.12 9.98 29.86
N ALA A 126 4.35 10.86 29.21
CA ALA A 126 4.90 12.03 28.54
C ALA A 126 5.51 13.06 29.51
N SER A 127 5.17 13.01 30.82
CA SER A 127 5.70 13.89 31.87
C SER A 127 6.95 13.33 32.54
N ALA A 128 7.29 12.07 32.30
CA ALA A 128 8.46 11.44 32.94
C ALA A 128 9.77 11.99 32.37
N ALA A 129 10.70 12.31 33.24
CA ALA A 129 12.04 12.79 32.87
C ALA A 129 12.86 11.72 32.12
N VAL A 130 12.58 10.43 32.38
CA VAL A 130 13.22 9.28 31.74
C VAL A 130 12.13 8.29 31.34
N MET A 131 12.11 7.90 30.06
CA MET A 131 11.20 6.87 29.58
C MET A 131 11.60 5.47 30.03
N PRO A 132 10.64 4.62 30.44
CA PRO A 132 10.92 3.22 30.74
C PRO A 132 11.39 2.49 29.48
N ASP A 133 12.32 1.54 29.65
CA ASP A 133 12.81 0.70 28.54
C ASP A 133 11.69 -0.11 27.87
N SER A 134 10.66 -0.49 28.64
CA SER A 134 9.46 -1.15 28.12
C SER A 134 8.71 -0.30 27.11
N ALA A 135 8.55 1.01 27.38
CA ALA A 135 7.90 1.94 26.46
C ALA A 135 8.73 2.17 25.20
N LEU A 136 10.05 2.32 25.33
CA LEU A 136 10.96 2.45 24.19
C LEU A 136 10.96 1.20 23.31
N LEU A 137 10.96 0.02 23.93
CA LEU A 137 10.83 -1.25 23.20
C LEU A 137 9.49 -1.35 22.46
N MET A 138 8.39 -0.99 23.11
CA MET A 138 7.05 -1.03 22.50
C MET A 138 6.96 -0.08 21.32
N ILE A 139 7.47 1.15 21.43
CA ILE A 139 7.53 2.11 20.31
C ILE A 139 8.32 1.51 19.14
N ARG A 140 9.46 0.88 19.42
CA ARG A 140 10.27 0.23 18.38
C ARG A 140 9.54 -0.93 17.71
N LEU A 141 8.82 -1.76 18.46
CA LEU A 141 8.02 -2.87 17.95
C LEU A 141 6.87 -2.36 17.06
N LEU A 142 6.13 -1.35 17.53
CA LEU A 142 5.01 -0.75 16.79
C LEU A 142 5.45 -0.06 15.50
N TYR A 143 6.62 0.58 15.52
CA TYR A 143 7.15 1.29 14.36
C TYR A 143 7.79 0.37 13.31
N SER A 144 8.35 -0.77 13.72
CA SER A 144 9.17 -1.61 12.85
C SER A 144 8.64 -3.03 12.70
N LEU A 145 8.54 -3.80 13.78
CA LEU A 145 8.31 -5.24 13.71
C LEU A 145 6.85 -5.57 13.36
N ILE A 146 5.89 -4.85 13.93
CA ILE A 146 4.47 -5.06 13.64
C ILE A 146 4.14 -4.73 12.18
N PRO A 147 4.52 -3.56 11.63
CA PRO A 147 4.35 -3.29 10.20
C PRO A 147 5.09 -4.30 9.31
N LEU A 148 6.29 -4.73 9.69
CA LEU A 148 7.03 -5.74 8.94
C LEU A 148 6.25 -7.05 8.83
N ALA A 149 5.67 -7.55 9.92
CA ALA A 149 4.85 -8.75 9.92
C ALA A 149 3.62 -8.59 8.99
N LEU A 150 2.96 -7.42 9.01
CA LEU A 150 1.83 -7.13 8.12
C LEU A 150 2.27 -7.07 6.65
N TYR A 151 3.42 -6.49 6.33
CA TYR A 151 3.94 -6.49 4.96
C TYR A 151 4.32 -7.89 4.46
N VAL A 152 4.76 -8.79 5.33
CA VAL A 152 4.96 -10.20 4.98
C VAL A 152 3.63 -10.86 4.58
N VAL A 153 2.54 -10.56 5.29
CA VAL A 153 1.20 -11.04 4.91
C VAL A 153 0.78 -10.49 3.54
N VAL A 154 1.03 -9.19 3.28
CA VAL A 154 0.77 -8.57 1.96
C VAL A 154 1.61 -9.25 0.87
N PHE A 155 2.87 -9.55 1.13
CA PHE A 155 3.75 -10.24 0.19
C PHE A 155 3.21 -11.63 -0.19
N ILE A 156 2.76 -12.40 0.80
CA ILE A 156 2.15 -13.72 0.60
C ILE A 156 0.85 -13.58 -0.21
N ALA A 157 -0.02 -12.64 0.17
CA ALA A 157 -1.28 -12.38 -0.52
C ALA A 157 -1.06 -12.01 -2.00
N MET A 158 -0.07 -11.16 -2.28
CA MET A 158 0.29 -10.79 -3.65
C MET A 158 0.84 -11.97 -4.46
N GLY A 159 1.43 -12.97 -3.83
CA GLY A 159 1.84 -14.21 -4.48
C GLY A 159 0.68 -15.01 -5.07
N PHE A 160 -0.52 -14.88 -4.50
CA PHE A 160 -1.76 -15.51 -5.02
C PHE A 160 -2.47 -14.68 -6.09
N TYR A 161 -2.06 -13.43 -6.31
CA TYR A 161 -2.67 -12.56 -7.32
C TYR A 161 -2.27 -12.99 -8.74
N LYS A 162 -3.17 -13.69 -9.45
CA LYS A 162 -2.92 -14.24 -10.79
C LYS A 162 -3.65 -13.45 -11.90
N VAL A 163 -4.55 -12.57 -11.55
CA VAL A 163 -5.43 -11.85 -12.49
C VAL A 163 -4.66 -11.06 -13.55
N GLU A 164 -3.46 -10.56 -13.21
CA GLU A 164 -2.66 -9.76 -14.14
C GLU A 164 -2.25 -10.53 -15.41
N LYS A 165 -2.07 -11.85 -15.32
CA LYS A 165 -1.70 -12.67 -16.49
C LYS A 165 -2.82 -12.73 -17.52
N ASP A 166 -4.05 -12.77 -17.05
CA ASP A 166 -5.24 -12.92 -17.89
C ASP A 166 -5.81 -11.56 -18.31
N MET A 167 -5.29 -10.45 -17.73
CA MET A 167 -5.81 -9.10 -17.94
C MET A 167 -5.86 -8.67 -19.42
N PRO A 168 -4.85 -8.94 -20.29
CA PRO A 168 -4.92 -8.58 -21.69
C PRO A 168 -6.12 -9.23 -22.42
N GLN A 169 -6.43 -10.49 -22.08
CA GLN A 169 -7.56 -11.21 -22.65
C GLN A 169 -8.88 -10.68 -22.08
N ILE A 170 -8.92 -10.44 -20.75
CA ILE A 170 -10.10 -9.89 -20.07
C ILE A 170 -10.51 -8.54 -20.66
N LEU A 171 -9.56 -7.64 -20.87
CA LEU A 171 -9.82 -6.33 -21.45
C LEU A 171 -10.38 -6.44 -22.87
N LYS A 172 -9.78 -7.30 -23.71
CA LYS A 172 -10.24 -7.52 -25.07
C LYS A 172 -11.69 -8.07 -25.11
N ASP A 173 -11.97 -9.11 -24.31
CA ASP A 173 -13.28 -9.71 -24.23
C ASP A 173 -14.35 -8.70 -23.73
N ASN A 174 -13.98 -7.84 -22.74
CA ASN A 174 -14.88 -6.80 -22.25
C ASN A 174 -15.11 -5.71 -23.29
N GLU A 175 -14.10 -5.28 -24.04
CA GLU A 175 -14.25 -4.31 -25.14
C GLU A 175 -15.16 -4.85 -26.23
N GLU A 176 -15.00 -6.10 -26.64
CA GLU A 176 -15.86 -6.75 -27.63
C GLU A 176 -17.32 -6.81 -27.15
N LYS A 177 -17.56 -7.19 -25.88
CA LYS A 177 -18.91 -7.20 -25.28
C LYS A 177 -19.54 -5.81 -25.23
N ARG A 178 -18.76 -4.79 -24.84
CA ARG A 178 -19.24 -3.40 -24.80
C ARG A 178 -19.57 -2.88 -26.19
N ALA A 179 -18.72 -3.17 -27.18
CA ALA A 179 -18.97 -2.78 -28.58
C ALA A 179 -20.24 -3.44 -29.15
N ALA A 180 -20.45 -4.73 -28.89
CA ALA A 180 -21.66 -5.45 -29.29
C ALA A 180 -22.91 -4.85 -28.63
N TYR A 181 -22.85 -4.54 -27.32
CA TYR A 181 -23.98 -3.91 -26.61
C TYR A 181 -24.34 -2.53 -27.17
N LEU A 182 -23.33 -1.70 -27.48
CA LEU A 182 -23.56 -0.37 -28.10
C LEU A 182 -24.14 -0.48 -29.51
N ALA A 183 -23.75 -1.49 -30.29
CA ALA A 183 -24.29 -1.75 -31.61
C ALA A 183 -25.77 -2.14 -31.54
N GLU A 184 -26.20 -2.87 -30.53
CA GLU A 184 -27.60 -3.24 -30.28
C GLU A 184 -28.43 -2.08 -29.68
N HIS A 185 -27.79 -1.13 -28.98
CA HIS A 185 -28.46 -0.05 -28.24
C HIS A 185 -27.85 1.33 -28.56
N PRO A 186 -27.99 1.82 -29.81
CA PRO A 186 -27.35 3.08 -30.23
C PRO A 186 -27.85 4.32 -29.46
N GLU A 187 -29.01 4.22 -28.80
CA GLU A 187 -29.59 5.32 -28.00
C GLU A 187 -28.84 5.58 -26.67
N THR A 188 -27.90 4.71 -26.27
CA THR A 188 -27.15 4.84 -25.00
C THR A 188 -25.84 5.62 -25.14
N GLU A 189 -25.41 5.93 -26.35
CA GLU A 189 -24.16 6.66 -26.64
C GLU A 189 -24.22 8.15 -26.26
N ASN A 190 -25.41 8.72 -26.09
CA ASN A 190 -25.65 10.15 -25.83
C ASN A 190 -26.10 10.48 -24.41
N LYS A 191 -25.89 9.58 -23.41
CA LYS A 191 -26.16 9.84 -21.98
C LYS A 191 -24.90 9.68 -21.13
#